data_047c7861838fb0eabfbdc7abfd0642af
#
_entry.id   047c7861838fb0eabfbdc7abfd0642af
#
_cell.length_a   1.000
_cell.length_b   1.000
_cell.length_c   1.000
_cell.angle_alpha   90.00
_cell.angle_beta   90.00
_cell.angle_gamma   90.00
#
_symmetry.space_group_name_H-M   'P 1'
#
loop_
_entity.id
_entity.type
_entity.pdbx_description
1 polymer ?
#
loop_
_entity_poly.entity_id
_entity_poly.type
_entity_poly.pdbx_seq_one_letter_code
_entity_poly.pdbx_strand_id
1 'polypeptide(L)'
;MYYIVNAVHYDEQHSISAVRPTFGSKKRRCSTMKLKTLSIDPPKCNGCKDCETACSMRHTGKKKCSRPRIEVLGGGAGGGGFHLPVTCQQCIDPPCLLACPKKAIHRDPDLERVVIDETLCVGCRMCVSACPSGAMGFDPDLGLAYKCDLCDGDPQCVKACDRGAIAFLSGFDLHYSKMADSASKFLGVVKSRAAAGGRGF
;
A
#
# COMPACT_ATOMS: atom_id res chain seq x y z
N MET A 1 -2.88 -13.84 -35.87
CA MET A 1 -2.57 -12.49 -36.36
C MET A 1 -1.18 -12.16 -35.80
N TYR A 2 -0.15 -12.39 -36.63
CA TYR A 2 1.27 -12.31 -36.23
C TYR A 2 1.74 -10.88 -36.37
N TYR A 3 2.27 -10.30 -35.29
CA TYR A 3 3.01 -9.02 -35.37
C TYR A 3 4.42 -9.31 -35.83
N ILE A 4 4.76 -8.78 -37.00
CA ILE A 4 6.11 -8.80 -37.58
C ILE A 4 6.93 -7.74 -36.85
N VAL A 5 7.97 -8.17 -36.16
CA VAL A 5 8.97 -7.27 -35.58
C VAL A 5 9.96 -6.95 -36.70
N ASN A 6 9.90 -5.70 -37.21
CA ASN A 6 10.91 -5.20 -38.14
C ASN A 6 12.24 -4.97 -37.41
N ALA A 7 13.24 -5.75 -37.78
CA ALA A 7 14.62 -5.54 -37.40
C ALA A 7 15.12 -4.24 -38.06
N VAL A 8 15.44 -3.25 -37.24
CA VAL A 8 16.11 -2.03 -37.69
C VAL A 8 17.60 -2.34 -37.84
N HIS A 9 18.08 -2.34 -39.09
CA HIS A 9 19.51 -2.36 -39.39
C HIS A 9 20.15 -1.06 -38.87
N TYR A 10 21.11 -1.18 -37.99
CA TYR A 10 21.95 -0.08 -37.51
C TYR A 10 23.09 0.12 -38.53
N ASP A 11 23.06 1.21 -39.25
CA ASP A 11 24.14 1.63 -40.14
C ASP A 11 25.11 2.56 -39.39
N GLU A 12 26.34 2.18 -39.32
CA GLU A 12 27.42 2.72 -38.49
C GLU A 12 28.13 3.93 -39.13
N GLN A 13 27.44 4.91 -39.69
CA GLN A 13 28.10 6.12 -40.18
C GLN A 13 27.21 7.36 -40.22
N HIS A 14 26.75 7.86 -39.04
CA HIS A 14 26.34 9.26 -38.96
C HIS A 14 26.76 9.85 -37.61
N SER A 15 27.72 10.77 -37.64
CA SER A 15 28.12 11.58 -36.51
C SER A 15 26.93 12.43 -36.06
N ILE A 16 26.32 12.02 -34.95
CA ILE A 16 25.23 12.77 -34.30
C ILE A 16 25.88 13.96 -33.60
N SER A 17 25.79 15.15 -34.19
CA SER A 17 26.01 16.42 -33.51
C SER A 17 25.04 16.44 -32.30
N ALA A 18 25.59 16.49 -31.10
CA ALA A 18 24.85 16.49 -29.84
C ALA A 18 23.96 17.74 -29.74
N VAL A 19 22.71 17.60 -30.16
CA VAL A 19 21.67 18.54 -29.77
C VAL A 19 21.41 18.27 -28.28
N ARG A 20 22.06 19.04 -27.42
CA ARG A 20 21.73 19.08 -26.00
C ARG A 20 20.31 19.62 -25.85
N PRO A 21 19.32 18.85 -25.41
CA PRO A 21 18.06 19.44 -25.03
C PRO A 21 18.32 20.38 -23.86
N THR A 22 18.09 21.68 -24.06
CA THR A 22 18.03 22.66 -23.01
C THR A 22 16.77 22.37 -22.19
N PHE A 23 16.86 21.39 -21.32
CA PHE A 23 15.87 21.21 -20.25
C PHE A 23 15.99 22.42 -19.33
N GLY A 24 15.10 23.40 -19.53
CA GLY A 24 14.94 24.48 -18.59
C GLY A 24 14.80 23.89 -17.19
N SER A 25 15.78 24.15 -16.33
CA SER A 25 15.80 23.71 -14.95
C SER A 25 14.74 24.47 -14.14
N LYS A 26 13.44 24.24 -14.42
CA LYS A 26 12.45 24.37 -13.38
C LYS A 26 12.77 23.28 -12.37
N LYS A 27 13.53 23.62 -11.33
CA LYS A 27 13.61 22.85 -10.10
C LYS A 27 12.16 22.57 -9.70
N ARG A 28 11.60 21.43 -10.12
CA ARG A 28 10.42 20.88 -9.48
C ARG A 28 10.89 20.67 -8.04
N ARG A 29 10.49 21.59 -7.18
CA ARG A 29 10.51 21.31 -5.74
C ARG A 29 9.76 19.99 -5.64
N CYS A 30 10.47 18.92 -5.32
CA CYS A 30 9.88 17.71 -4.81
C CYS A 30 9.19 18.18 -3.52
N SER A 31 7.94 18.62 -3.66
CA SER A 31 7.08 18.90 -2.53
C SER A 31 7.00 17.57 -1.81
N THR A 32 7.51 17.55 -0.61
CA THR A 32 7.48 16.41 0.30
C THR A 32 6.11 15.79 0.18
N MET A 33 6.01 14.60 -0.45
CA MET A 33 4.75 13.88 -0.54
C MET A 33 4.29 13.64 0.88
N LYS A 34 3.26 14.37 1.31
CA LYS A 34 2.65 14.25 2.65
C LYS A 34 1.94 12.90 2.80
N LEU A 35 1.59 12.29 1.67
CA LEU A 35 0.90 11.01 1.65
C LEU A 35 1.75 9.93 2.33
N LYS A 36 1.30 9.52 3.51
CA LYS A 36 1.82 8.36 4.21
C LYS A 36 0.83 7.22 4.13
N THR A 37 1.34 6.00 4.06
CA THR A 37 0.53 4.78 4.01
C THR A 37 1.10 3.69 4.89
N LEU A 38 0.29 2.68 5.18
CA LEU A 38 0.74 1.48 5.87
C LEU A 38 1.40 0.54 4.86
N SER A 39 2.66 0.20 5.11
CA SER A 39 3.38 -0.86 4.40
C SER A 39 3.25 -2.15 5.18
N ILE A 40 2.92 -3.23 4.49
CA ILE A 40 2.77 -4.57 5.08
C ILE A 40 3.91 -5.46 4.58
N ASP A 41 4.55 -6.16 5.51
CA ASP A 41 5.57 -7.20 5.27
C ASP A 41 5.04 -8.54 5.79
N PRO A 42 4.32 -9.32 4.95
CA PRO A 42 3.66 -10.54 5.38
C PRO A 42 4.60 -11.60 5.99
N PRO A 43 5.82 -11.81 5.48
CA PRO A 43 6.80 -12.73 6.08
C PRO A 43 7.12 -12.48 7.55
N LYS A 44 7.02 -11.23 8.02
CA LYS A 44 7.23 -10.89 9.43
C LYS A 44 6.00 -11.13 10.30
N CYS A 45 4.82 -11.30 9.71
CA CYS A 45 3.58 -11.47 10.46
C CYS A 45 3.46 -12.89 11.01
N ASN A 46 3.23 -13.00 12.32
CA ASN A 46 3.01 -14.28 13.02
C ASN A 46 1.53 -14.55 13.35
N GLY A 47 0.61 -13.64 12.95
CA GLY A 47 -0.82 -13.78 13.19
C GLY A 47 -1.28 -13.50 14.63
N CYS A 48 -0.50 -12.77 15.44
CA CYS A 48 -0.85 -12.47 16.85
C CYS A 48 -2.12 -11.63 17.01
N LYS A 49 -2.54 -10.87 15.98
CA LYS A 49 -3.74 -9.99 15.97
C LYS A 49 -3.69 -8.81 16.94
N ASP A 50 -2.53 -8.46 17.48
CA ASP A 50 -2.38 -7.28 18.33
C ASP A 50 -2.71 -5.98 17.60
N CYS A 51 -2.42 -5.91 16.30
CA CYS A 51 -2.82 -4.80 15.44
C CYS A 51 -4.34 -4.64 15.30
N GLU A 52 -5.10 -5.75 15.23
CA GLU A 52 -6.58 -5.73 15.23
C GLU A 52 -7.11 -5.21 16.58
N THR A 53 -6.54 -5.72 17.68
CA THR A 53 -6.89 -5.31 19.03
C THR A 53 -6.64 -3.82 19.27
N ALA A 54 -5.46 -3.34 18.91
CA ALA A 54 -5.10 -1.92 19.04
C ALA A 54 -6.00 -1.02 18.19
N CYS A 55 -6.32 -1.45 16.95
CA CYS A 55 -7.23 -0.74 16.08
C CYS A 55 -8.65 -0.68 16.65
N SER A 56 -9.17 -1.80 17.15
CA SER A 56 -10.47 -1.88 17.80
C SER A 56 -10.56 -0.98 19.03
N MET A 57 -9.54 -1.01 19.89
CA MET A 57 -9.47 -0.14 21.07
C MET A 57 -9.52 1.35 20.71
N ARG A 58 -8.78 1.76 19.66
CA ARG A 58 -8.73 3.16 19.23
C ARG A 58 -10.08 3.66 18.71
N HIS A 59 -10.83 2.80 18.00
CA HIS A 59 -12.05 3.21 17.30
C HIS A 59 -13.35 2.85 18.00
N THR A 60 -13.37 1.81 18.82
CA THR A 60 -14.59 1.35 19.51
C THR A 60 -14.48 1.32 21.02
N GLY A 61 -13.29 1.53 21.59
CA GLY A 61 -13.04 1.41 23.03
C GLY A 61 -13.11 -0.03 23.56
N LYS A 62 -13.26 -1.04 22.69
CA LYS A 62 -13.42 -2.45 23.07
C LYS A 62 -12.20 -3.27 22.70
N LYS A 63 -11.68 -4.09 23.66
CA LYS A 63 -10.53 -4.97 23.45
C LYS A 63 -10.80 -6.16 22.53
N LYS A 64 -12.02 -6.65 22.42
CA LYS A 64 -12.36 -7.70 21.46
C LYS A 64 -12.44 -7.09 20.08
N CYS A 65 -11.86 -7.77 19.08
CA CYS A 65 -11.83 -7.39 17.67
C CYS A 65 -13.21 -7.08 17.10
N SER A 66 -13.81 -6.04 17.63
CA SER A 66 -15.09 -5.52 17.21
C SER A 66 -14.81 -4.44 16.17
N ARG A 67 -14.90 -4.82 14.90
CA ARG A 67 -14.77 -3.91 13.74
C ARG A 67 -13.38 -3.22 13.63
N PRO A 68 -12.27 -3.96 13.69
CA PRO A 68 -10.96 -3.39 13.40
C PRO A 68 -10.94 -2.89 11.95
N ARG A 69 -10.16 -1.87 11.68
CA ARG A 69 -9.95 -1.32 10.32
C ARG A 69 -8.71 -1.92 9.65
N ILE A 70 -8.11 -2.92 10.27
CA ILE A 70 -7.07 -3.83 9.78
C ILE A 70 -7.45 -5.24 10.23
N GLU A 71 -7.32 -6.22 9.34
CA GLU A 71 -7.69 -7.61 9.61
C GLU A 71 -6.56 -8.53 9.17
N VAL A 72 -6.19 -9.50 10.00
CA VAL A 72 -5.16 -10.49 9.69
C VAL A 72 -5.83 -11.73 9.13
N LEU A 73 -5.73 -11.89 7.81
CA LEU A 73 -6.20 -13.05 7.08
C LEU A 73 -5.14 -14.15 7.09
N GLY A 74 -5.59 -15.39 7.06
CA GLY A 74 -4.72 -16.56 7.01
C GLY A 74 -4.86 -17.43 8.26
N GLY A 75 -4.16 -18.54 8.27
CA GLY A 75 -4.21 -19.57 9.29
C GLY A 75 -4.44 -20.93 8.64
N GLY A 76 -3.46 -21.83 8.75
CA GLY A 76 -3.59 -23.24 8.42
C GLY A 76 -3.69 -24.04 9.72
N ALA A 77 -4.57 -25.03 9.78
CA ALA A 77 -4.50 -26.04 10.81
C ALA A 77 -3.16 -26.78 10.68
N GLY A 78 -2.19 -26.45 11.57
CA GLY A 78 -0.90 -27.14 11.53
C GLY A 78 0.36 -26.27 11.61
N GLY A 79 0.24 -24.96 11.94
CA GLY A 79 1.40 -24.11 12.30
C GLY A 79 2.29 -23.61 11.15
N GLY A 80 1.95 -23.88 9.89
CA GLY A 80 2.67 -23.43 8.69
C GLY A 80 1.91 -22.43 7.83
N GLY A 81 0.86 -21.81 8.33
CA GLY A 81 0.04 -20.87 7.58
C GLY A 81 0.68 -19.50 7.41
N PHE A 82 0.44 -18.89 6.25
CA PHE A 82 0.81 -17.49 6.03
C PHE A 82 -0.21 -16.56 6.70
N HIS A 83 0.24 -15.41 7.20
CA HIS A 83 -0.60 -14.39 7.79
C HIS A 83 -0.46 -13.08 7.01
N LEU A 84 -1.58 -12.53 6.56
CA LEU A 84 -1.61 -11.30 5.78
C LEU A 84 -2.47 -10.25 6.46
N PRO A 85 -1.89 -9.21 7.06
CA PRO A 85 -2.64 -8.05 7.49
C PRO A 85 -3.21 -7.31 6.27
N VAL A 86 -4.52 -7.13 6.23
CA VAL A 86 -5.23 -6.40 5.18
C VAL A 86 -5.82 -5.12 5.76
N THR A 87 -5.60 -4.00 5.10
CA THR A 87 -6.12 -2.69 5.49
C THR A 87 -6.30 -1.79 4.29
N CYS A 88 -6.91 -0.61 4.49
CA CYS A 88 -7.11 0.36 3.42
C CYS A 88 -5.77 0.83 2.83
N GLN A 89 -5.65 0.76 1.51
CA GLN A 89 -4.43 1.11 0.76
C GLN A 89 -4.28 2.62 0.55
N GLN A 90 -5.22 3.45 0.99
CA GLN A 90 -5.20 4.91 0.78
C GLN A 90 -4.94 5.27 -0.69
N CYS A 91 -5.72 4.66 -1.60
CA CYS A 91 -5.53 4.75 -3.05
C CYS A 91 -5.36 6.18 -3.55
N ILE A 92 -4.50 6.39 -4.54
CA ILE A 92 -4.35 7.70 -5.22
C ILE A 92 -5.66 8.05 -5.92
N ASP A 93 -6.23 7.10 -6.66
CA ASP A 93 -7.55 7.22 -7.29
C ASP A 93 -8.52 6.28 -6.56
N PRO A 94 -9.19 6.75 -5.49
CA PRO A 94 -9.98 5.87 -4.63
C PRO A 94 -11.35 5.54 -5.23
N PRO A 95 -11.61 4.28 -5.63
CA PRO A 95 -12.90 3.88 -6.20
C PRO A 95 -14.07 4.11 -5.23
N CYS A 96 -13.82 3.97 -3.93
CA CYS A 96 -14.82 4.21 -2.90
C CYS A 96 -15.32 5.67 -2.86
N LEU A 97 -14.46 6.63 -3.15
CA LEU A 97 -14.81 8.05 -3.23
C LEU A 97 -15.73 8.29 -4.45
N LEU A 98 -15.37 7.72 -5.60
CA LEU A 98 -16.16 7.84 -6.83
C LEU A 98 -17.52 7.16 -6.70
N ALA A 99 -17.59 6.04 -5.98
CA ALA A 99 -18.82 5.28 -5.78
C ALA A 99 -19.77 5.91 -4.75
N CYS A 100 -19.37 6.94 -4.00
CA CYS A 100 -20.19 7.51 -2.94
C CYS A 100 -21.20 8.53 -3.49
N PRO A 101 -22.51 8.23 -3.52
CA PRO A 101 -23.53 9.15 -4.09
C PRO A 101 -23.74 10.39 -3.21
N LYS A 102 -23.43 10.29 -1.92
CA LYS A 102 -23.57 11.39 -0.95
C LYS A 102 -22.28 12.20 -0.78
N LYS A 103 -21.20 11.82 -1.50
CA LYS A 103 -19.88 12.45 -1.37
C LYS A 103 -19.35 12.48 0.08
N ALA A 104 -19.79 11.50 0.89
CA ALA A 104 -19.34 11.33 2.27
C ALA A 104 -17.86 10.92 2.35
N ILE A 105 -17.27 10.42 1.26
CA ILE A 105 -15.87 10.02 1.20
C ILE A 105 -15.10 11.12 0.47
N HIS A 106 -14.06 11.61 1.12
CA HIS A 106 -13.23 12.69 0.58
C HIS A 106 -11.75 12.49 0.96
N ARG A 107 -10.88 13.29 0.35
CA ARG A 107 -9.45 13.34 0.71
C ARG A 107 -9.22 14.46 1.70
N ASP A 108 -8.68 14.11 2.86
CA ASP A 108 -8.22 15.04 3.87
C ASP A 108 -7.00 15.82 3.33
N PRO A 109 -7.02 17.15 3.29
CA PRO A 109 -5.94 17.95 2.71
C PRO A 109 -4.66 17.97 3.56
N ASP A 110 -4.76 17.70 4.87
CA ASP A 110 -3.62 17.79 5.78
C ASP A 110 -2.71 16.54 5.70
N LEU A 111 -3.32 15.36 5.69
CA LEU A 111 -2.63 14.07 5.64
C LEU A 111 -2.75 13.38 4.28
N GLU A 112 -3.46 13.99 3.32
CA GLU A 112 -3.74 13.44 1.98
C GLU A 112 -4.37 12.04 2.01
N ARG A 113 -4.97 11.66 3.13
CA ARG A 113 -5.65 10.38 3.35
C ARG A 113 -7.10 10.43 2.88
N VAL A 114 -7.66 9.28 2.53
CA VAL A 114 -9.09 9.15 2.21
C VAL A 114 -9.86 8.86 3.48
N VAL A 115 -10.86 9.66 3.80
CA VAL A 115 -11.68 9.55 5.01
C VAL A 115 -13.17 9.51 4.69
N ILE A 116 -13.98 9.09 5.66
CA ILE A 116 -15.45 9.09 5.58
C ILE A 116 -15.97 10.14 6.55
N ASP A 117 -16.81 11.03 6.06
CA ASP A 117 -17.64 11.88 6.90
C ASP A 117 -18.88 11.09 7.31
N GLU A 118 -18.93 10.71 8.58
CA GLU A 118 -20.02 9.91 9.13
C GLU A 118 -21.36 10.65 9.12
N THR A 119 -21.36 11.99 9.14
CA THR A 119 -22.58 12.82 9.13
C THR A 119 -23.28 12.79 7.76
N LEU A 120 -22.52 12.59 6.68
CA LEU A 120 -23.03 12.50 5.31
C LEU A 120 -23.31 11.07 4.87
N CYS A 121 -22.80 10.07 5.61
CA CYS A 121 -22.93 8.67 5.26
C CYS A 121 -24.36 8.18 5.49
N VAL A 122 -24.97 7.58 4.47
CA VAL A 122 -26.34 7.01 4.53
C VAL A 122 -26.32 5.47 4.52
N GLY A 123 -25.17 4.83 4.72
CA GLY A 123 -25.07 3.38 4.84
C GLY A 123 -25.40 2.57 3.59
N CYS A 124 -25.35 3.16 2.39
CA CYS A 124 -25.75 2.50 1.14
C CYS A 124 -24.81 1.37 0.68
N ARG A 125 -23.64 1.21 1.30
CA ARG A 125 -22.62 0.16 1.07
C ARG A 125 -21.97 0.14 -0.32
N MET A 126 -22.24 1.10 -1.19
CA MET A 126 -21.63 1.14 -2.54
C MET A 126 -20.09 1.19 -2.45
N CYS A 127 -19.54 1.92 -1.48
CA CYS A 127 -18.11 1.98 -1.23
C CYS A 127 -17.51 0.64 -0.78
N VAL A 128 -18.28 -0.20 -0.08
CA VAL A 128 -17.86 -1.56 0.32
C VAL A 128 -17.67 -2.42 -0.93
N SER A 129 -18.66 -2.41 -1.81
CA SER A 129 -18.61 -3.18 -3.08
C SER A 129 -17.55 -2.67 -4.05
N ALA A 130 -17.25 -1.35 -4.02
CA ALA A 130 -16.26 -0.74 -4.91
C ALA A 130 -14.81 -0.91 -4.45
N CYS A 131 -14.56 -1.38 -3.22
CA CYS A 131 -13.22 -1.50 -2.68
C CYS A 131 -12.47 -2.73 -3.25
N PRO A 132 -11.39 -2.56 -4.04
CA PRO A 132 -10.71 -3.69 -4.66
C PRO A 132 -9.92 -4.55 -3.65
N SER A 133 -9.54 -3.97 -2.51
CA SER A 133 -8.82 -4.70 -1.44
C SER A 133 -9.74 -5.27 -0.35
N GLY A 134 -11.06 -5.04 -0.45
CA GLY A 134 -12.02 -5.46 0.58
C GLY A 134 -11.87 -4.78 1.95
N ALA A 135 -11.04 -3.74 2.04
CA ALA A 135 -10.69 -3.09 3.31
C ALA A 135 -11.72 -2.04 3.78
N MET A 136 -12.88 -1.98 3.15
CA MET A 136 -14.00 -1.14 3.55
C MET A 136 -15.02 -2.00 4.29
N GLY A 137 -15.28 -1.69 5.55
CA GLY A 137 -16.27 -2.37 6.37
C GLY A 137 -17.60 -1.62 6.45
N PHE A 138 -18.59 -2.29 7.01
CA PHE A 138 -19.89 -1.72 7.32
C PHE A 138 -20.29 -2.10 8.76
N ASP A 139 -20.74 -1.13 9.51
CA ASP A 139 -21.24 -1.28 10.87
C ASP A 139 -22.76 -1.36 10.83
N PRO A 140 -23.37 -2.54 11.08
CA PRO A 140 -24.83 -2.67 11.05
C PRO A 140 -25.53 -1.99 12.22
N ASP A 141 -24.85 -1.80 13.36
CA ASP A 141 -25.45 -1.16 14.52
C ASP A 141 -25.52 0.35 14.36
N LEU A 142 -24.50 0.95 13.74
CA LEU A 142 -24.46 2.38 13.43
C LEU A 142 -25.09 2.70 12.06
N GLY A 143 -25.24 1.71 11.19
CA GLY A 143 -25.68 1.92 9.82
C GLY A 143 -24.66 2.64 8.94
N LEU A 144 -23.37 2.61 9.29
CA LEU A 144 -22.31 3.40 8.66
C LEU A 144 -21.20 2.52 8.07
N ALA A 145 -20.62 3.00 6.97
CA ALA A 145 -19.39 2.41 6.44
C ALA A 145 -18.18 2.91 7.24
N TYR A 146 -17.15 2.06 7.39
CA TYR A 146 -15.90 2.44 8.04
C TYR A 146 -14.68 1.92 7.28
N LYS A 147 -13.54 2.55 7.47
CA LYS A 147 -12.25 2.16 6.87
C LYS A 147 -11.10 2.72 7.70
N CYS A 148 -9.89 2.25 7.44
CA CYS A 148 -8.69 2.81 8.06
C CYS A 148 -8.54 4.31 7.70
N ASP A 149 -8.36 5.13 8.72
CA ASP A 149 -8.14 6.57 8.67
C ASP A 149 -6.71 6.94 9.07
N LEU A 150 -5.80 5.95 9.17
CA LEU A 150 -4.43 6.12 9.64
C LEU A 150 -4.33 6.69 11.07
N CYS A 151 -5.40 6.59 11.85
CA CYS A 151 -5.50 7.11 13.23
C CYS A 151 -5.02 8.57 13.33
N ASP A 152 -5.44 9.43 12.41
CA ASP A 152 -5.04 10.85 12.33
C ASP A 152 -3.52 11.08 12.24
N GLY A 153 -2.80 10.15 11.59
CA GLY A 153 -1.35 10.22 11.40
C GLY A 153 -0.53 9.51 12.49
N ASP A 154 -1.19 8.88 13.46
CA ASP A 154 -0.56 8.13 14.56
C ASP A 154 -1.06 6.68 14.65
N PRO A 155 -0.74 5.80 13.67
CA PRO A 155 -1.33 4.48 13.53
C PRO A 155 -0.99 3.54 14.69
N GLN A 156 -2.02 3.16 15.46
CA GLN A 156 -1.87 2.32 16.64
C GLN A 156 -1.49 0.87 16.30
N CYS A 157 -1.89 0.38 15.13
CA CYS A 157 -1.51 -0.95 14.64
C CYS A 157 -0.01 -1.08 14.39
N VAL A 158 0.68 0.00 14.01
CA VAL A 158 2.14 0.02 13.85
C VAL A 158 2.82 -0.08 15.21
N LYS A 159 2.33 0.69 16.20
CA LYS A 159 2.88 0.68 17.57
C LYS A 159 2.70 -0.67 18.27
N ALA A 160 1.62 -1.38 17.96
CA ALA A 160 1.30 -2.68 18.54
C ALA A 160 2.01 -3.85 17.82
N CYS A 161 2.70 -3.61 16.71
CA CYS A 161 3.34 -4.68 15.94
C CYS A 161 4.79 -4.89 16.37
N ASP A 162 5.05 -5.74 17.36
CA ASP A 162 6.40 -6.06 17.86
C ASP A 162 7.30 -6.70 16.79
N ARG A 163 6.72 -7.33 15.77
CA ARG A 163 7.45 -7.96 14.67
C ARG A 163 7.87 -6.98 13.56
N GLY A 164 7.37 -5.75 13.60
CA GLY A 164 7.60 -4.79 12.53
C GLY A 164 7.05 -5.22 11.17
N ALA A 165 5.97 -6.03 11.17
CA ALA A 165 5.27 -6.46 9.97
C ALA A 165 4.44 -5.32 9.35
N ILE A 166 4.19 -4.25 10.10
CA ILE A 166 3.43 -3.08 9.69
C ILE A 166 4.30 -1.86 9.92
N ALA A 167 4.50 -1.04 8.89
CA ALA A 167 5.24 0.22 8.98
C ALA A 167 4.41 1.38 8.42
N PHE A 168 4.63 2.59 8.92
CA PHE A 168 3.99 3.81 8.44
C PHE A 168 5.00 4.64 7.67
N LEU A 169 4.92 4.62 6.35
CA LEU A 169 5.95 5.15 5.47
C LEU A 169 5.38 6.22 4.53
N SER A 170 6.21 7.20 4.17
CA SER A 170 5.93 8.09 3.05
C SER A 170 5.99 7.31 1.73
N GLY A 171 5.35 7.83 0.69
CA GLY A 171 5.43 7.22 -0.64
C GLY A 171 6.86 7.09 -1.17
N PHE A 172 7.74 8.02 -0.80
CA PHE A 172 9.16 7.98 -1.12
C PHE A 172 9.89 6.84 -0.38
N ASP A 173 9.69 6.74 0.94
CA ASP A 173 10.31 5.70 1.76
C ASP A 173 9.85 4.31 1.33
N LEU A 174 8.57 4.16 0.98
CA LEU A 174 8.02 2.92 0.47
C LEU A 174 8.66 2.50 -0.86
N HIS A 175 8.86 3.44 -1.78
CA HIS A 175 9.52 3.17 -3.05
C HIS A 175 10.98 2.74 -2.83
N TYR A 176 11.70 3.46 -2.00
CA TYR A 176 13.10 3.16 -1.69
C TYR A 176 13.26 1.80 -0.99
N SER A 177 12.40 1.48 -0.03
CA SER A 177 12.39 0.19 0.65
C SER A 177 12.18 -0.97 -0.34
N LYS A 178 11.18 -0.88 -1.21
CA LYS A 178 10.93 -1.89 -2.26
C LYS A 178 12.11 -2.05 -3.21
N MET A 179 12.75 -0.94 -3.57
CA MET A 179 13.92 -0.96 -4.44
C MET A 179 15.11 -1.66 -3.77
N ALA A 180 15.35 -1.38 -2.49
CA ALA A 180 16.40 -2.01 -1.69
C ALA A 180 16.16 -3.53 -1.53
N ASP A 181 14.91 -3.93 -1.25
CA ASP A 181 14.52 -5.34 -1.15
C ASP A 181 14.74 -6.09 -2.48
N SER A 182 14.36 -5.47 -3.60
CA SER A 182 14.57 -6.03 -4.93
C SER A 182 16.05 -6.19 -5.25
N ALA A 183 16.85 -5.18 -4.94
CA ALA A 183 18.32 -5.21 -5.12
C ALA A 183 18.95 -6.32 -4.26
N SER A 184 18.52 -6.48 -3.00
CA SER A 184 19.01 -7.53 -2.11
C SER A 184 18.71 -8.93 -2.63
N LYS A 185 17.50 -9.15 -3.16
CA LYS A 185 17.11 -10.42 -3.79
C LYS A 185 17.97 -10.70 -5.02
N PHE A 186 18.20 -9.69 -5.87
CA PHE A 186 19.03 -9.81 -7.05
C PHE A 186 20.48 -10.17 -6.68
N LEU A 187 21.07 -9.48 -5.70
CA LEU A 187 22.42 -9.78 -5.19
C LEU A 187 22.51 -11.18 -4.59
N GLY A 188 21.46 -11.66 -3.91
CA GLY A 188 21.38 -13.03 -3.41
C GLY A 188 21.47 -14.07 -4.53
N VAL A 189 20.74 -13.86 -5.62
CA VAL A 189 20.77 -14.73 -6.81
C VAL A 189 22.15 -14.72 -7.47
N VAL A 190 22.77 -13.55 -7.62
CA VAL A 190 24.11 -13.43 -8.20
C VAL A 190 25.15 -14.16 -7.36
N LYS A 191 25.13 -13.98 -6.03
CA LYS A 191 26.04 -14.66 -5.10
C LYS A 191 25.86 -16.19 -5.13
N SER A 192 24.63 -16.68 -5.15
CA SER A 192 24.36 -18.12 -5.21
C SER A 192 24.86 -18.75 -6.52
N ARG A 193 24.71 -18.06 -7.65
CA ARG A 193 25.25 -18.51 -8.94
C ARG A 193 26.77 -18.51 -8.99
N ALA A 194 27.41 -17.49 -8.44
CA ALA A 194 28.86 -17.44 -8.33
C ALA A 194 29.43 -18.55 -7.46
N ALA A 195 28.76 -18.88 -6.34
CA ALA A 195 29.12 -20.00 -5.46
C ALA A 195 28.90 -21.37 -6.11
N ALA A 196 27.95 -21.50 -7.02
CA ALA A 196 27.66 -22.73 -7.77
C ALA A 196 28.59 -22.96 -8.97
N GLY A 197 29.66 -22.16 -9.16
CA GLY A 197 30.64 -22.34 -10.23
C GLY A 197 30.11 -22.04 -11.64
N GLY A 198 29.05 -21.23 -11.74
CA GLY A 198 28.48 -20.80 -13.02
C GLY A 198 29.49 -19.95 -13.80
N ARG A 199 29.91 -20.43 -14.97
CA ARG A 199 30.70 -19.66 -15.94
C ARG A 199 29.91 -18.40 -16.31
N GLY A 200 30.59 -17.26 -16.21
CA GLY A 200 30.02 -15.96 -16.57
C GLY A 200 29.59 -15.90 -18.03
N PHE A 201 28.67 -14.96 -18.30
CA PHE A 201 28.28 -14.58 -19.64
C PHE A 201 29.45 -13.96 -20.38
#